data_7e697ae2213d5faca7276281f95a0542
#
_entry.id   7e697ae2213d5faca7276281f95a0542
#
_cell.length_a   1.000
_cell.length_b   1.000
_cell.length_c   1.000
_cell.angle_alpha   90.00
_cell.angle_beta   90.00
_cell.angle_gamma   90.00
#
_symmetry.space_group_name_H-M   'P 1'
#
loop_
_entity.id
_entity.type
_entity.pdbx_description
1 polymer ?
#
loop_
_entity_poly.entity_id
_entity_poly.type
_entity_poly.pdbx_seq_one_letter_code
_entity_poly.pdbx_strand_id
1 'polypeptide(L)'
;MKRRNFLQKAALGSVGITTLGSSLAATAATSKKAKDKQEALASNSLLPVVIATWSVEQATKKAWQSMEDGSSALDAVIAGCGVEEANAQGQSVGIGGLPDREGRVTLDACVMNEKGDYGAVLCMQNIMHPIAVAKKVMEDTPHVILAGVGAEQFAVSQGFKREIY
;
A
#
# COMPACT_ATOMS: atom_id res chain seq x y z
N MET A 1 20.16 -6.80 16.01
CA MET A 1 18.94 -6.58 16.83
C MET A 1 17.84 -6.05 15.92
N LYS A 2 16.72 -6.76 15.79
CA LYS A 2 15.61 -6.32 14.92
C LYS A 2 14.88 -5.16 15.59
N ARG A 3 14.65 -4.06 14.87
CA ARG A 3 13.97 -2.83 15.36
C ARG A 3 12.61 -3.09 16.04
N ARG A 4 11.88 -4.11 15.61
CA ARG A 4 10.63 -4.57 16.22
C ARG A 4 10.77 -4.97 17.70
N ASN A 5 11.88 -5.59 18.09
CA ASN A 5 12.09 -6.05 19.47
C ASN A 5 12.44 -4.89 20.42
N PHE A 6 12.92 -3.74 19.89
CA PHE A 6 13.20 -2.56 20.68
C PHE A 6 11.91 -1.87 21.13
N LEU A 7 10.93 -1.73 20.22
CA LEU A 7 9.64 -1.09 20.54
C LEU A 7 8.80 -1.93 21.50
N GLN A 8 8.82 -3.26 21.38
CA GLN A 8 8.13 -4.14 22.31
C GLN A 8 8.72 -4.10 23.73
N LYS A 9 10.04 -3.91 23.87
CA LYS A 9 10.68 -3.81 25.18
C LYS A 9 10.53 -2.42 25.82
N ALA A 10 10.40 -1.37 25.04
CA ALA A 10 10.13 -0.03 25.54
C ALA A 10 8.70 0.11 26.11
N ALA A 11 7.74 -0.64 25.58
CA ALA A 11 6.36 -0.63 26.08
C ALA A 11 6.17 -1.39 27.41
N LEU A 12 7.11 -2.24 27.80
CA LEU A 12 7.06 -3.01 29.05
C LEU A 12 7.80 -2.32 30.23
N GLY A 13 8.49 -1.23 30.00
CA GLY A 13 9.33 -0.53 30.99
C GLY A 13 8.69 0.63 31.75
N SER A 14 7.44 1.00 31.45
CA SER A 14 6.80 2.20 32.02
C SER A 14 5.58 1.91 32.94
N VAL A 15 5.49 0.75 33.57
CA VAL A 15 4.51 0.52 34.63
C VAL A 15 5.21 0.55 35.98
N GLY A 16 5.46 1.76 36.46
CA GLY A 16 5.79 2.03 37.86
C GLY A 16 4.53 2.34 38.65
N ILE A 17 4.17 1.41 39.47
CA ILE A 17 3.42 1.50 40.76
C ILE A 17 2.71 2.83 41.05
N THR A 18 1.37 2.84 41.04
CA THR A 18 0.56 3.47 42.11
C THR A 18 -0.90 2.97 42.04
N THR A 19 -1.37 2.64 43.26
CA THR A 19 -2.78 2.49 43.77
C THR A 19 -3.59 1.29 43.30
N LEU A 20 -3.74 0.39 44.28
CA LEU A 20 -4.76 -0.64 44.36
C LEU A 20 -6.17 -0.06 44.29
N GLY A 21 -7.02 -0.71 43.54
CA GLY A 21 -8.46 -0.70 43.69
C GLY A 21 -9.23 0.04 42.63
N SER A 22 -9.79 -0.67 41.66
CA SER A 22 -10.87 -0.33 40.75
C SER A 22 -10.58 -0.26 39.21
N SER A 23 -9.38 -0.55 38.74
CA SER A 23 -9.08 -0.42 37.27
C SER A 23 -9.19 -1.71 36.45
N LEU A 24 -9.31 -2.90 37.07
CA LEU A 24 -9.40 -4.15 36.28
C LEU A 24 -10.74 -4.34 35.57
N ALA A 25 -11.82 -3.75 36.08
CA ALA A 25 -13.14 -3.88 35.44
C ALA A 25 -13.29 -2.99 34.21
N ALA A 26 -12.62 -1.83 34.19
CA ALA A 26 -12.70 -0.90 33.07
C ALA A 26 -11.87 -1.36 31.86
N THR A 27 -10.71 -1.99 32.07
CA THR A 27 -9.88 -2.54 30.98
C THR A 27 -10.48 -3.78 30.35
N ALA A 28 -11.18 -4.63 31.14
CA ALA A 28 -11.88 -5.78 30.59
C ALA A 28 -13.12 -5.37 29.77
N ALA A 29 -13.83 -4.32 30.19
CA ALA A 29 -15.01 -3.83 29.47
C ALA A 29 -14.64 -3.15 28.15
N THR A 30 -13.53 -2.40 28.09
CA THR A 30 -13.03 -1.80 26.84
C THR A 30 -12.49 -2.82 25.87
N SER A 31 -11.80 -3.86 26.36
CA SER A 31 -11.31 -4.97 25.54
C SER A 31 -12.46 -5.79 24.96
N LYS A 32 -13.50 -6.08 25.76
CA LYS A 32 -14.69 -6.81 25.30
C LYS A 32 -15.46 -6.01 24.25
N LYS A 33 -15.67 -4.72 24.48
CA LYS A 33 -16.39 -3.83 23.53
C LYS A 33 -15.63 -3.65 22.20
N ALA A 34 -14.30 -3.66 22.23
CA ALA A 34 -13.47 -3.64 21.03
C ALA A 34 -13.56 -4.98 20.26
N LYS A 35 -13.57 -6.11 21.00
CA LYS A 35 -13.69 -7.44 20.41
C LYS A 35 -15.09 -7.68 19.83
N ASP A 36 -16.14 -7.31 20.56
CA ASP A 36 -17.53 -7.39 20.08
C ASP A 36 -17.77 -6.50 18.84
N LYS A 37 -17.13 -5.33 18.78
CA LYS A 37 -17.18 -4.44 17.60
C LYS A 37 -16.42 -5.04 16.41
N GLN A 38 -15.31 -5.71 16.65
CA GLN A 38 -14.52 -6.37 15.61
C GLN A 38 -15.22 -7.64 15.08
N GLU A 39 -15.88 -8.40 15.96
CA GLU A 39 -16.72 -9.55 15.56
C GLU A 39 -18.00 -9.11 14.84
N ALA A 40 -18.62 -8.00 15.25
CA ALA A 40 -19.77 -7.42 14.55
C ALA A 40 -19.39 -6.86 13.16
N LEU A 41 -18.18 -6.34 12.99
CA LEU A 41 -17.64 -5.94 11.68
C LEU A 41 -17.31 -7.16 10.81
N ALA A 42 -16.87 -8.27 11.41
CA ALA A 42 -16.60 -9.51 10.70
C ALA A 42 -17.85 -10.31 10.33
N SER A 43 -18.95 -10.15 11.08
CA SER A 43 -20.23 -10.80 10.79
C SER A 43 -21.09 -10.06 9.77
N ASN A 44 -20.80 -8.79 9.51
CA ASN A 44 -21.36 -8.08 8.38
C ASN A 44 -20.61 -8.58 7.14
N SER A 45 -21.27 -9.35 6.28
CA SER A 45 -20.74 -9.70 4.96
C SER A 45 -20.49 -8.39 4.21
N LEU A 46 -19.32 -7.80 4.42
CA LEU A 46 -18.92 -6.61 3.72
C LEU A 46 -18.92 -6.98 2.24
N LEU A 47 -19.85 -6.41 1.51
CA LEU A 47 -19.79 -6.47 0.06
C LEU A 47 -18.41 -5.97 -0.37
N PRO A 48 -17.81 -6.61 -1.38
CA PRO A 48 -16.55 -6.09 -1.90
C PRO A 48 -16.74 -4.61 -2.26
N VAL A 49 -15.74 -3.80 -1.99
CA VAL A 49 -15.77 -2.37 -2.26
C VAL A 49 -14.46 -1.92 -2.89
N VAL A 50 -14.54 -1.02 -3.85
CA VAL A 50 -13.41 -0.30 -4.42
C VAL A 50 -13.56 1.19 -4.10
N ILE A 51 -12.54 1.77 -3.49
CA ILE A 51 -12.54 3.18 -3.10
C ILE A 51 -11.30 3.86 -3.69
N ALA A 52 -11.49 5.04 -4.24
CA ALA A 52 -10.42 5.94 -4.62
C ALA A 52 -10.60 7.29 -3.91
N THR A 53 -9.50 7.95 -3.58
CA THR A 53 -9.52 9.28 -2.94
C THR A 53 -9.82 10.40 -3.92
N TRP A 54 -9.69 10.11 -5.22
CA TRP A 54 -9.98 11.04 -6.31
C TRP A 54 -11.06 10.50 -7.24
N SER A 55 -11.62 11.35 -8.08
CA SER A 55 -12.65 10.99 -9.05
C SER A 55 -12.01 10.29 -10.27
N VAL A 56 -11.51 9.08 -10.06
CA VAL A 56 -10.84 8.23 -11.07
C VAL A 56 -11.73 7.04 -11.43
N GLU A 57 -12.83 7.33 -12.08
CA GLU A 57 -13.89 6.34 -12.38
C GLU A 57 -13.38 5.14 -13.19
N GLN A 58 -12.49 5.36 -14.14
CA GLN A 58 -11.94 4.28 -14.96
C GLN A 58 -11.05 3.33 -14.15
N ALA A 59 -10.28 3.86 -13.21
CA ALA A 59 -9.45 3.07 -12.30
C ALA A 59 -10.32 2.19 -11.37
N THR A 60 -11.36 2.78 -10.77
CA THR A 60 -12.26 2.03 -9.87
C THR A 60 -13.08 0.99 -10.63
N LYS A 61 -13.53 1.29 -11.85
CA LYS A 61 -14.19 0.31 -12.73
C LYS A 61 -13.26 -0.85 -13.09
N LYS A 62 -12.00 -0.55 -13.44
CA LYS A 62 -11.03 -1.58 -13.78
C LYS A 62 -10.71 -2.48 -12.59
N ALA A 63 -10.54 -1.90 -11.40
CA ALA A 63 -10.32 -2.66 -10.18
C ALA A 63 -11.53 -3.55 -9.85
N TRP A 64 -12.74 -3.03 -9.97
CA TRP A 64 -13.98 -3.80 -9.78
C TRP A 64 -14.06 -4.98 -10.75
N GLN A 65 -13.87 -4.73 -12.05
CA GLN A 65 -13.88 -5.79 -13.06
C GLN A 65 -12.83 -6.87 -12.77
N SER A 66 -11.63 -6.47 -12.33
CA SER A 66 -10.58 -7.41 -11.97
C SER A 66 -11.00 -8.33 -10.81
N MET A 67 -11.73 -7.80 -9.81
CA MET A 67 -12.28 -8.64 -8.73
C MET A 67 -13.38 -9.58 -9.22
N GLU A 68 -14.27 -9.11 -10.10
CA GLU A 68 -15.30 -9.96 -10.72
C GLU A 68 -14.68 -11.11 -11.54
N ASP A 69 -13.53 -10.86 -12.16
CA ASP A 69 -12.74 -11.86 -12.89
C ASP A 69 -11.96 -12.80 -11.96
N GLY A 70 -12.08 -12.64 -10.62
CA GLY A 70 -11.49 -13.52 -9.61
C GLY A 70 -10.09 -13.13 -9.13
N SER A 71 -9.62 -11.93 -9.45
CA SER A 71 -8.33 -11.43 -8.94
C SER A 71 -8.38 -11.17 -7.43
N SER A 72 -7.20 -11.22 -6.79
CA SER A 72 -7.05 -10.77 -5.41
C SER A 72 -7.33 -9.27 -5.29
N ALA A 73 -7.66 -8.79 -4.08
CA ALA A 73 -7.87 -7.36 -3.83
C ALA A 73 -6.62 -6.53 -4.20
N LEU A 74 -5.42 -7.06 -3.92
CA LEU A 74 -4.16 -6.41 -4.28
C LEU A 74 -4.00 -6.30 -5.80
N ASP A 75 -4.22 -7.38 -6.54
CA ASP A 75 -4.11 -7.36 -8.00
C ASP A 75 -5.16 -6.45 -8.65
N ALA A 76 -6.36 -6.41 -8.08
CA ALA A 76 -7.41 -5.51 -8.53
C ALA A 76 -7.02 -4.03 -8.34
N VAL A 77 -6.45 -3.67 -7.18
CA VAL A 77 -5.94 -2.31 -6.94
C VAL A 77 -4.84 -1.95 -7.93
N ILE A 78 -3.89 -2.86 -8.18
CA ILE A 78 -2.80 -2.65 -9.14
C ILE A 78 -3.36 -2.46 -10.55
N ALA A 79 -4.31 -3.28 -10.97
CA ALA A 79 -4.96 -3.14 -12.26
C ALA A 79 -5.70 -1.79 -12.41
N GLY A 80 -6.36 -1.33 -11.35
CA GLY A 80 -7.02 -0.03 -11.32
C GLY A 80 -6.04 1.13 -11.39
N CYS A 81 -5.02 1.13 -10.53
CA CYS A 81 -4.00 2.19 -10.53
C CYS A 81 -3.22 2.25 -11.86
N GLY A 82 -2.95 1.11 -12.47
CA GLY A 82 -2.29 1.03 -13.77
C GLY A 82 -3.03 1.77 -14.89
N VAL A 83 -4.34 1.95 -14.79
CA VAL A 83 -5.12 2.76 -15.74
C VAL A 83 -4.70 4.22 -15.68
N GLU A 84 -4.55 4.77 -14.47
CA GLU A 84 -4.13 6.16 -14.30
C GLU A 84 -2.63 6.34 -14.56
N GLU A 85 -1.81 5.37 -14.22
CA GLU A 85 -0.37 5.41 -14.54
C GLU A 85 -0.11 5.50 -16.05
N ALA A 86 -0.94 4.84 -16.87
CA ALA A 86 -0.84 4.88 -18.34
C ALA A 86 -1.57 6.06 -18.98
N ASN A 87 -2.27 6.88 -18.20
CA ASN A 87 -3.07 7.99 -18.71
C ASN A 87 -2.21 9.22 -19.02
N ALA A 88 -1.79 9.37 -20.27
CA ALA A 88 -1.01 10.53 -20.70
C ALA A 88 -1.76 11.89 -20.60
N GLN A 89 -3.07 11.88 -20.41
CA GLN A 89 -3.88 13.08 -20.18
C GLN A 89 -3.99 13.44 -18.69
N GLY A 90 -3.58 12.54 -17.81
CA GLY A 90 -3.52 12.78 -16.37
C GLY A 90 -2.45 13.82 -16.04
N GLN A 91 -2.66 14.61 -14.99
CA GLN A 91 -1.71 15.65 -14.55
C GLN A 91 -1.18 15.40 -13.13
N SER A 92 -1.42 14.21 -12.60
CA SER A 92 -1.21 13.93 -11.20
C SER A 92 -0.35 12.69 -10.96
N VAL A 93 -0.59 11.61 -11.69
CA VAL A 93 0.11 10.35 -11.54
C VAL A 93 0.51 9.80 -12.92
N GLY A 94 1.47 8.88 -12.94
CA GLY A 94 1.87 8.17 -14.14
C GLY A 94 2.57 9.03 -15.18
N ILE A 95 2.56 8.56 -16.41
CA ILE A 95 3.28 9.18 -17.55
C ILE A 95 2.78 10.59 -17.91
N GLY A 96 1.55 10.92 -17.54
CA GLY A 96 0.98 12.27 -17.69
C GLY A 96 1.29 13.22 -16.54
N GLY A 97 2.03 12.78 -15.52
CA GLY A 97 2.38 13.57 -14.35
C GLY A 97 3.17 14.83 -14.68
N LEU A 98 3.11 15.83 -13.82
CA LEU A 98 3.83 17.09 -14.02
C LEU A 98 5.34 16.85 -13.89
N PRO A 99 6.14 17.34 -14.84
CA PRO A 99 7.58 17.18 -14.81
C PRO A 99 8.24 18.07 -13.75
N ASP A 100 9.47 17.72 -13.37
CA ASP A 100 10.35 18.57 -12.59
C ASP A 100 10.84 19.79 -13.42
N ARG A 101 11.67 20.63 -12.78
CA ARG A 101 12.26 21.82 -13.44
C ARG A 101 13.11 21.48 -14.68
N GLU A 102 13.68 20.30 -14.73
CA GLU A 102 14.49 19.80 -15.85
C GLU A 102 13.65 19.07 -16.91
N GLY A 103 12.32 19.04 -16.75
CA GLY A 103 11.40 18.40 -17.70
C GLY A 103 11.27 16.88 -17.51
N ARG A 104 11.71 16.32 -16.38
CA ARG A 104 11.65 14.87 -16.10
C ARG A 104 10.43 14.54 -15.25
N VAL A 105 9.69 13.53 -15.66
CA VAL A 105 8.64 12.94 -14.85
C VAL A 105 9.26 11.84 -14.00
N THR A 106 9.11 11.94 -12.68
CA THR A 106 9.49 10.89 -11.72
C THR A 106 8.24 10.34 -11.06
N LEU A 107 8.20 9.04 -10.87
CA LEU A 107 7.03 8.31 -10.40
C LEU A 107 7.32 7.63 -9.06
N ASP A 108 6.34 7.71 -8.16
CA ASP A 108 6.34 7.04 -6.88
C ASP A 108 5.13 6.12 -6.80
N ALA A 109 5.29 4.95 -6.19
CA ALA A 109 4.18 4.05 -5.93
C ALA A 109 4.42 3.22 -4.68
N CYS A 110 3.34 2.83 -4.01
CA CYS A 110 3.39 1.85 -2.93
C CYS A 110 2.16 0.96 -2.94
N VAL A 111 2.33 -0.26 -2.46
CA VAL A 111 1.26 -1.24 -2.27
C VAL A 111 1.38 -1.87 -0.88
N MET A 112 0.26 -2.36 -0.39
CA MET A 112 0.18 -3.16 0.82
C MET A 112 -0.80 -4.30 0.62
N ASN A 113 -0.46 -5.49 1.13
CA ASN A 113 -1.36 -6.63 1.13
C ASN A 113 -2.18 -6.72 2.44
N GLU A 114 -3.08 -7.69 2.52
CA GLU A 114 -3.94 -7.93 3.68
C GLU A 114 -3.18 -8.34 4.96
N LYS A 115 -1.93 -8.75 4.84
CA LYS A 115 -1.05 -9.13 5.97
C LYS A 115 -0.27 -7.94 6.52
N GLY A 116 -0.34 -6.78 5.83
CA GLY A 116 0.44 -5.60 6.16
C GLY A 116 1.87 -5.63 5.64
N ASP A 117 2.21 -6.58 4.75
CA ASP A 117 3.44 -6.48 3.98
C ASP A 117 3.28 -5.38 2.95
N TYR A 118 4.32 -4.61 2.70
CA TYR A 118 4.26 -3.51 1.74
C TYR A 118 5.54 -3.39 0.94
N GLY A 119 5.41 -2.82 -0.24
CA GLY A 119 6.52 -2.47 -1.12
C GLY A 119 6.32 -1.11 -1.74
N ALA A 120 7.42 -0.43 -2.05
CA ALA A 120 7.39 0.88 -2.64
C ALA A 120 8.54 1.10 -3.61
N VAL A 121 8.31 2.00 -4.55
CA VAL A 121 9.33 2.58 -5.42
C VAL A 121 9.22 4.10 -5.39
N LEU A 122 10.37 4.77 -5.42
CA LEU A 122 10.46 6.23 -5.37
C LEU A 122 11.35 6.75 -6.50
N CYS A 123 11.02 7.94 -7.00
CA CYS A 123 11.79 8.64 -8.03
C CYS A 123 12.12 7.75 -9.24
N MET A 124 11.20 6.89 -9.63
CA MET A 124 11.37 5.99 -10.77
C MET A 124 11.13 6.75 -12.07
N GLN A 125 11.93 6.48 -13.07
CA GLN A 125 11.78 7.02 -14.43
C GLN A 125 11.64 5.85 -15.42
N ASN A 126 11.14 6.16 -16.61
CA ASN A 126 11.15 5.23 -17.75
C ASN A 126 10.44 3.88 -17.52
N ILE A 127 9.57 3.76 -16.54
CA ILE A 127 8.75 2.57 -16.28
C ILE A 127 7.29 3.02 -16.11
N MET A 128 6.42 2.60 -17.03
CA MET A 128 5.02 3.05 -17.06
C MET A 128 4.21 2.70 -15.82
N HIS A 129 4.47 1.51 -15.23
CA HIS A 129 3.68 0.97 -14.13
C HIS A 129 4.50 0.79 -12.83
N PRO A 130 4.87 1.87 -12.14
CA PRO A 130 5.62 1.79 -10.88
C PRO A 130 4.89 1.00 -9.80
N ILE A 131 3.55 0.99 -9.76
CA ILE A 131 2.79 0.21 -8.77
C ILE A 131 3.01 -1.30 -8.92
N ALA A 132 3.13 -1.78 -10.15
CA ALA A 132 3.44 -3.19 -10.40
C ALA A 132 4.87 -3.55 -9.97
N VAL A 133 5.81 -2.61 -10.12
CA VAL A 133 7.18 -2.78 -9.60
C VAL A 133 7.19 -2.76 -8.07
N ALA A 134 6.41 -1.89 -7.43
CA ALA A 134 6.26 -1.85 -5.97
C ALA A 134 5.77 -3.20 -5.42
N LYS A 135 4.82 -3.87 -6.11
CA LYS A 135 4.40 -5.24 -5.79
C LYS A 135 5.58 -6.20 -5.85
N LYS A 136 6.39 -6.14 -6.91
CA LYS A 136 7.58 -6.99 -7.06
C LYS A 136 8.62 -6.75 -5.97
N VAL A 137 8.80 -5.50 -5.53
CA VAL A 137 9.66 -5.20 -4.38
C VAL A 137 9.15 -5.91 -3.12
N MET A 138 7.85 -5.87 -2.87
CA MET A 138 7.22 -6.51 -1.71
C MET A 138 7.36 -8.03 -1.73
N GLU A 139 7.11 -8.65 -2.89
CA GLU A 139 7.02 -10.13 -3.02
C GLU A 139 8.37 -10.79 -3.21
N ASP A 140 9.28 -10.18 -3.98
CA ASP A 140 10.47 -10.84 -4.50
C ASP A 140 11.78 -10.34 -3.86
N THR A 141 11.72 -9.40 -2.91
CA THR A 141 12.91 -8.85 -2.26
C THR A 141 12.78 -8.77 -0.74
N PRO A 142 13.90 -8.74 0.00
CA PRO A 142 13.88 -8.43 1.43
C PRO A 142 13.70 -6.93 1.71
N HIS A 143 13.67 -6.08 0.68
CA HIS A 143 13.51 -4.64 0.79
C HIS A 143 12.05 -4.26 0.82
N VAL A 144 11.77 -3.13 1.44
CA VAL A 144 10.44 -2.50 1.42
C VAL A 144 10.38 -1.34 0.44
N ILE A 145 11.51 -0.75 0.11
CA ILE A 145 11.58 0.42 -0.78
C ILE A 145 12.83 0.32 -1.66
N LEU A 146 12.65 0.57 -2.94
CA LEU A 146 13.74 0.84 -3.88
C LEU A 146 13.54 2.25 -4.48
N ALA A 147 14.63 2.90 -4.91
CA ALA A 147 14.53 4.27 -5.43
C ALA A 147 15.43 4.50 -6.66
N GLY A 148 15.00 5.46 -7.50
CA GLY A 148 15.76 5.99 -8.63
C GLY A 148 16.28 4.91 -9.58
N VAL A 149 17.49 5.06 -10.04
CA VAL A 149 18.14 4.14 -11.00
C VAL A 149 18.17 2.69 -10.50
N GLY A 150 18.34 2.48 -9.19
CA GLY A 150 18.30 1.13 -8.62
C GLY A 150 16.94 0.47 -8.76
N ALA A 151 15.85 1.22 -8.58
CA ALA A 151 14.48 0.73 -8.79
C ALA A 151 14.24 0.42 -10.28
N GLU A 152 14.73 1.25 -11.20
CA GLU A 152 14.63 0.97 -12.64
C GLU A 152 15.40 -0.32 -13.04
N GLN A 153 16.63 -0.48 -12.54
CA GLN A 153 17.43 -1.67 -12.82
C GLN A 153 16.73 -2.93 -12.30
N PHE A 154 16.16 -2.87 -11.11
CA PHE A 154 15.34 -3.94 -10.56
C PHE A 154 14.13 -4.20 -11.47
N ALA A 155 13.36 -3.19 -11.85
CA ALA A 155 12.21 -3.35 -12.73
C ALA A 155 12.58 -4.05 -14.04
N VAL A 156 13.66 -3.62 -14.70
CA VAL A 156 14.14 -4.25 -15.94
C VAL A 156 14.54 -5.72 -15.69
N SER A 157 15.19 -6.03 -14.57
CA SER A 157 15.53 -7.41 -14.21
C SER A 157 14.30 -8.29 -13.97
N GLN A 158 13.17 -7.68 -13.58
CA GLN A 158 11.87 -8.35 -13.42
C GLN A 158 11.04 -8.39 -14.72
N GLY A 159 11.60 -7.95 -15.85
CA GLY A 159 10.96 -8.03 -17.16
C GLY A 159 10.11 -6.81 -17.54
N PHE A 160 10.10 -5.74 -16.75
CA PHE A 160 9.47 -4.49 -17.14
C PHE A 160 10.26 -3.80 -18.26
N LYS A 161 9.54 -3.25 -19.21
CA LYS A 161 10.16 -2.52 -20.33
C LYS A 161 10.47 -1.09 -19.92
N ARG A 162 11.59 -0.56 -20.43
CA ARG A 162 11.85 0.87 -20.39
C ARG A 162 11.04 1.55 -21.48
N GLU A 163 10.36 2.61 -21.09
CA GLU A 163 9.60 3.48 -21.98
C GLU A 163 10.02 4.92 -21.72
N ILE A 164 10.35 5.63 -22.80
CA ILE A 164 10.73 7.06 -22.72
C ILE A 164 9.47 7.86 -23.02
N TYR A 165 9.06 8.74 -22.13
CA TYR A 165 7.91 9.64 -22.24
C TYR A 165 8.22 11.02 -21.68
#